data_33f3c6002f412740dec7e269f9d56197
#
_entry.id   33f3c6002f412740dec7e269f9d56197
#
_cell.length_a   1.000
_cell.length_b   1.000
_cell.length_c   1.000
_cell.angle_alpha   90.00
_cell.angle_beta   90.00
_cell.angle_gamma   90.00
#
_symmetry.space_group_name_H-M   'P 1'
#
loop_
_entity.id
_entity.type
_entity.pdbx_description
1 polymer ?
#
loop_
_entity_poly.entity_id
_entity_poly.type
_entity_poly.pdbx_seq_one_letter_code
_entity_poly.pdbx_strand_id
1 'polypeptide(L)'
;MNYKTALAEQIDDMAVELDDLKTEIRTKRTLYLDLLEERDSLVIEVNELTSTNKELWTTIKSLPTIAEDALIRKLKENEDE
;
A
#
# COMPACT_ATOMS: atom_id res chain seq x y z
N MET A 1 57.95 3.40 -18.86
CA MET A 1 56.67 3.03 -18.23
C MET A 1 56.51 1.51 -18.14
N ASN A 2 56.24 1.04 -16.98
CA ASN A 2 56.09 -0.40 -16.80
C ASN A 2 54.64 -0.82 -17.15
N TYR A 3 54.52 -1.60 -18.18
CA TYR A 3 53.23 -2.11 -18.66
C TYR A 3 52.46 -2.92 -17.59
N LYS A 4 53.22 -3.69 -16.79
CA LYS A 4 52.65 -4.47 -15.70
C LYS A 4 52.02 -3.59 -14.61
N THR A 5 52.63 -2.46 -14.30
CA THR A 5 52.09 -1.53 -13.30
C THR A 5 50.80 -0.90 -13.78
N ALA A 6 50.71 -0.52 -15.06
CA ALA A 6 49.52 0.05 -15.66
C ALA A 6 48.36 -0.97 -15.62
N LEU A 7 48.64 -2.25 -15.93
CA LEU A 7 47.66 -3.31 -15.87
C LEU A 7 47.17 -3.58 -14.44
N ALA A 8 48.10 -3.57 -13.47
CA ALA A 8 47.78 -3.77 -12.07
C ALA A 8 46.84 -2.66 -11.56
N GLU A 9 47.12 -1.40 -11.91
CA GLU A 9 46.27 -0.27 -11.56
C GLU A 9 44.90 -0.39 -12.19
N GLN A 10 44.82 -0.82 -13.44
CA GLN A 10 43.56 -1.01 -14.13
C GLN A 10 42.72 -2.12 -13.46
N ILE A 11 43.37 -3.21 -13.07
CA ILE A 11 42.68 -4.33 -12.36
C ILE A 11 42.16 -3.84 -11.01
N ASP A 12 42.96 -3.06 -10.26
CA ASP A 12 42.52 -2.51 -8.98
C ASP A 12 41.33 -1.57 -9.14
N ASP A 13 41.36 -0.70 -10.15
CA ASP A 13 40.23 0.20 -10.44
C ASP A 13 38.98 -0.58 -10.78
N MET A 14 39.08 -1.64 -11.58
CA MET A 14 37.97 -2.49 -11.94
C MET A 14 37.42 -3.22 -10.72
N ALA A 15 38.28 -3.66 -9.81
CA ALA A 15 37.87 -4.33 -8.58
C ALA A 15 37.06 -3.37 -7.68
N VAL A 16 37.49 -2.12 -7.58
CA VAL A 16 36.76 -1.11 -6.81
C VAL A 16 35.40 -0.83 -7.44
N GLU A 17 35.35 -0.64 -8.77
CA GLU A 17 34.08 -0.46 -9.48
C GLU A 17 33.12 -1.61 -9.27
N LEU A 18 33.64 -2.83 -9.33
CA LEU A 18 32.82 -4.04 -9.13
C LEU A 18 32.25 -4.09 -7.72
N ASP A 19 33.04 -3.75 -6.74
CA ASP A 19 32.61 -3.70 -5.33
C ASP A 19 31.52 -2.65 -5.12
N ASP A 20 31.73 -1.46 -5.70
CA ASP A 20 30.74 -0.38 -5.63
C ASP A 20 29.42 -0.79 -6.28
N LEU A 21 29.48 -1.46 -7.43
CA LEU A 21 28.27 -1.95 -8.11
C LEU A 21 27.55 -3.02 -7.28
N LYS A 22 28.30 -3.91 -6.63
CA LYS A 22 27.69 -4.92 -5.74
C LYS A 22 26.96 -4.25 -4.58
N THR A 23 27.55 -3.22 -3.99
CA THR A 23 26.92 -2.47 -2.90
C THR A 23 25.65 -1.77 -3.38
N GLU A 24 25.73 -1.15 -4.56
CA GLU A 24 24.56 -0.49 -5.17
C GLU A 24 23.42 -1.46 -5.42
N ILE A 25 23.73 -2.65 -5.95
CA ILE A 25 22.75 -3.69 -6.19
C ILE A 25 22.08 -4.14 -4.88
N ARG A 26 22.85 -4.33 -3.83
CA ARG A 26 22.31 -4.72 -2.51
C ARG A 26 21.36 -3.65 -1.97
N THR A 27 21.76 -2.39 -2.07
CA THR A 27 20.96 -1.27 -1.61
C THR A 27 19.64 -1.19 -2.37
N LYS A 28 19.69 -1.29 -3.69
CA LYS A 28 18.49 -1.26 -4.54
C LYS A 28 17.57 -2.46 -4.27
N ARG A 29 18.15 -3.63 -4.02
CA ARG A 29 17.38 -4.82 -3.69
C ARG A 29 16.62 -4.63 -2.37
N THR A 30 17.29 -4.09 -1.36
CA THR A 30 16.66 -3.82 -0.06
C THR A 30 15.51 -2.83 -0.21
N LEU A 31 15.72 -1.74 -0.94
CA LEU A 31 14.68 -0.76 -1.23
C LEU A 31 13.50 -1.38 -1.99
N TYR A 32 13.80 -2.23 -2.95
CA TYR A 32 12.76 -2.91 -3.73
C TYR A 32 11.89 -3.81 -2.85
N LEU A 33 12.53 -4.58 -1.96
CA LEU A 33 11.82 -5.46 -1.04
C LEU A 33 10.94 -4.66 -0.05
N ASP A 34 11.46 -3.54 0.45
CA ASP A 34 10.73 -2.66 1.33
C ASP A 34 9.50 -2.08 0.62
N LEU A 35 9.66 -1.68 -0.64
CA LEU A 35 8.56 -1.16 -1.45
C LEU A 35 7.49 -2.23 -1.71
N LEU A 36 7.90 -3.48 -1.91
CA LEU A 36 6.96 -4.58 -2.08
C LEU A 36 6.14 -4.82 -0.82
N GLU A 37 6.78 -4.77 0.35
CA GLU A 37 6.07 -4.90 1.63
C GLU A 37 5.07 -3.77 1.83
N GLU A 38 5.49 -2.55 1.53
CA GLU A 38 4.63 -1.37 1.62
C GLU A 38 3.44 -1.50 0.68
N ARG A 39 3.69 -1.92 -0.56
CA ARG A 39 2.62 -2.15 -1.53
C ARG A 39 1.62 -3.17 -1.02
N ASP A 40 2.09 -4.30 -0.49
CA ASP A 40 1.23 -5.35 0.01
C ASP A 40 0.38 -4.86 1.19
N SER A 41 0.97 -4.08 2.09
CA SER A 41 0.25 -3.46 3.20
C SER A 41 -0.84 -2.50 2.70
N LEU A 42 -0.53 -1.70 1.69
CA LEU A 42 -1.49 -0.76 1.11
C LEU A 42 -2.63 -1.49 0.39
N VAL A 43 -2.34 -2.60 -0.28
CA VAL A 43 -3.38 -3.42 -0.93
C VAL A 43 -4.36 -3.95 0.11
N ILE A 44 -3.86 -4.45 1.24
CA ILE A 44 -4.71 -4.93 2.33
C ILE A 44 -5.58 -3.78 2.87
N GLU A 45 -4.97 -2.63 3.11
CA GLU A 45 -5.67 -1.45 3.61
C GLU A 45 -6.77 -0.98 2.65
N VAL A 46 -6.48 -0.92 1.35
CA VAL A 46 -7.47 -0.56 0.32
C VAL A 46 -8.63 -1.55 0.31
N ASN A 47 -8.34 -2.84 0.42
CA ASN A 47 -9.38 -3.87 0.44
C ASN A 47 -10.27 -3.74 1.67
N GLU A 48 -9.69 -3.45 2.83
CA GLU A 48 -10.44 -3.22 4.07
C GLU A 48 -11.33 -1.97 3.96
N LEU A 49 -10.78 -0.88 3.42
CA LEU A 49 -11.52 0.35 3.21
C LEU A 49 -12.65 0.17 2.20
N THR A 50 -12.41 -0.61 1.15
CA THR A 50 -13.43 -0.92 0.15
C THR A 50 -14.59 -1.69 0.77
N SER A 51 -14.30 -2.67 1.63
CA SER A 51 -15.33 -3.42 2.35
C SER A 51 -16.12 -2.53 3.29
N THR A 52 -15.43 -1.68 4.04
CA THR A 52 -16.05 -0.73 4.97
C THR A 52 -16.96 0.24 4.21
N ASN A 53 -16.49 0.77 3.08
CA ASN A 53 -17.29 1.67 2.25
C ASN A 53 -18.56 0.99 1.75
N LYS A 54 -18.45 -0.26 1.33
CA LYS A 54 -19.59 -1.03 0.85
C LYS A 54 -20.64 -1.20 1.97
N GLU A 55 -20.19 -1.51 3.17
CA GLU A 55 -21.05 -1.64 4.33
C GLU A 55 -21.73 -0.31 4.68
N LEU A 56 -20.99 0.79 4.65
CA LEU A 56 -21.50 2.13 4.92
C LEU A 56 -22.56 2.54 3.89
N TRP A 57 -22.30 2.28 2.60
CA TRP A 57 -23.27 2.56 1.56
C TRP A 57 -24.55 1.77 1.72
N THR A 58 -24.43 0.48 2.10
CA THR A 58 -25.58 -0.36 2.37
C THR A 58 -26.39 0.23 3.53
N THR A 59 -25.72 0.66 4.59
CA THR A 59 -26.37 1.29 5.75
C THR A 59 -27.07 2.59 5.35
N ILE A 60 -26.38 3.45 4.59
CA ILE A 60 -26.94 4.72 4.12
C ILE A 60 -28.20 4.49 3.28
N LYS A 61 -28.17 3.51 2.38
CA LYS A 61 -29.32 3.19 1.53
C LYS A 61 -30.51 2.68 2.34
N SER A 62 -30.29 2.04 3.47
CA SER A 62 -31.36 1.52 4.31
C SER A 62 -31.94 2.56 5.28
N LEU A 63 -31.22 3.65 5.55
CA LEU A 63 -31.67 4.70 6.48
C LEU A 63 -33.01 5.33 6.13
N PRO A 64 -33.30 5.71 4.88
CA PRO A 64 -34.60 6.26 4.54
C PRO A 64 -35.75 5.33 4.88
N THR A 65 -35.60 4.03 4.61
CA THR A 65 -36.60 3.03 4.90
C THR A 65 -36.85 2.90 6.41
N ILE A 66 -35.76 2.87 7.18
CA ILE A 66 -35.84 2.82 8.65
C ILE A 66 -36.52 4.05 9.19
N ALA A 67 -36.19 5.21 8.68
CA ALA A 67 -36.80 6.48 9.09
C ALA A 67 -38.29 6.53 8.72
N GLU A 68 -38.67 6.06 7.54
CA GLU A 68 -40.05 5.98 7.10
C GLU A 68 -40.86 5.05 8.00
N ASP A 69 -40.33 3.88 8.31
CA ASP A 69 -40.99 2.90 9.18
C ASP A 69 -41.19 3.48 10.58
N ALA A 70 -40.22 4.18 11.12
CA ALA A 70 -40.31 4.84 12.43
C ALA A 70 -41.38 5.92 12.42
N LEU A 71 -41.48 6.69 11.36
CA LEU A 71 -42.48 7.74 11.21
C LEU A 71 -43.88 7.16 11.12
N ILE A 72 -44.06 6.10 10.32
CA ILE A 72 -45.34 5.42 10.18
C ILE A 72 -45.82 4.86 11.52
N ARG A 73 -44.90 4.25 12.28
CA ARG A 73 -45.22 3.74 13.63
C ARG A 73 -45.73 4.85 14.55
N LYS A 74 -45.04 5.98 14.52
CA LYS A 74 -45.36 7.13 15.36
C LYS A 74 -46.72 7.72 15.01
N LEU A 75 -47.05 7.77 13.72
CA LEU A 75 -48.33 8.26 13.25
C LEU A 75 -49.48 7.33 13.70
N LYS A 76 -49.24 6.03 13.66
CA LYS A 76 -50.22 5.03 14.11
C LYS A 76 -50.50 5.14 15.61
N GLU A 77 -49.45 5.38 16.41
CA GLU A 77 -49.58 5.58 17.85
C GLU A 77 -50.47 6.79 18.16
N ASN A 78 -50.31 7.87 17.38
CA ASN A 78 -51.13 9.05 17.55
C ASN A 78 -52.57 8.86 17.14
N GLU A 79 -52.85 7.99 16.16
CA GLU A 79 -54.20 7.67 15.72
C GLU A 79 -54.98 6.90 16.78
N ASP A 80 -54.30 6.06 17.54
CA ASP A 80 -54.92 5.21 18.57
C ASP A 80 -55.31 5.98 19.84
N GLU A 81 -54.88 7.23 19.93
CA GLU A 81 -55.28 8.12 21.02
C GLU A 81 -56.58 8.84 20.67
#